data_fe640a9b7e354ba40cccabefa8190237
#
_entry.id   fe640a9b7e354ba40cccabefa8190237
#
_cell.length_a   1.000
_cell.length_b   1.000
_cell.length_c   1.000
_cell.angle_alpha   90.00
_cell.angle_beta   90.00
_cell.angle_gamma   90.00
#
_symmetry.space_group_name_H-M   'P 1'
#
loop_
_entity.id
_entity.type
_entity.pdbx_description
1 polymer ?
#
loop_
_entity_poly.entity_id
_entity_poly.type
_entity_poly.pdbx_seq_one_letter_code
_entity_poly.pdbx_strand_id
1 'polypeptide(L)'
;MSSKVKIFAASASKNLAETIAEKFGQPLGNTSVVYFSDGEFEPSFDETVRGCNVFIVQSTPPPSDNLMELLLMIDAAKRASAYKITAVIPYFGYARQDKKGKPRVPIGAKLAANLLTAAGVDRIMTMDLHADQIQGFFEVPVDHMFASTLFIPYIKSLKLGNLCVASPDMGGTKR
;
A
#
# COMPACT_ATOMS: atom_id res chain seq x y z
N MET A 1 -7.74 -9.23 25.28
CA MET A 1 -8.35 -10.00 24.17
C MET A 1 -7.57 -9.67 22.91
N SER A 2 -7.12 -10.67 22.15
CA SER A 2 -6.48 -10.42 20.84
C SER A 2 -7.54 -9.86 19.89
N SER A 3 -7.35 -8.65 19.36
CA SER A 3 -8.28 -8.08 18.38
C SER A 3 -8.22 -8.89 17.09
N LYS A 4 -9.38 -9.20 16.52
CA LYS A 4 -9.48 -9.99 15.28
C LYS A 4 -8.79 -9.28 14.13
N VAL A 5 -7.98 -9.98 13.35
CA VAL A 5 -7.38 -9.46 12.11
C VAL A 5 -8.37 -9.63 10.97
N LYS A 6 -8.48 -8.63 10.12
CA LYS A 6 -9.22 -8.68 8.86
C LYS A 6 -8.41 -8.05 7.73
N ILE A 7 -8.36 -8.74 6.60
CA ILE A 7 -7.64 -8.29 5.40
C ILE A 7 -8.67 -7.99 4.32
N PHE A 8 -8.58 -6.82 3.71
CA PHE A 8 -9.46 -6.37 2.64
C PHE A 8 -8.65 -5.95 1.42
N ALA A 9 -9.23 -6.08 0.26
CA ALA A 9 -8.69 -5.58 -0.99
C ALA A 9 -9.42 -4.31 -1.42
N ALA A 10 -8.70 -3.35 -1.96
CA ALA A 10 -9.27 -2.40 -2.88
C ALA A 10 -9.01 -2.83 -4.33
N SER A 11 -9.59 -2.12 -5.29
CA SER A 11 -9.74 -2.57 -6.68
C SER A 11 -8.44 -2.94 -7.39
N ALA A 12 -7.36 -2.17 -7.18
CA ALA A 12 -6.09 -2.37 -7.89
C ALA A 12 -5.23 -3.53 -7.36
N SER A 13 -5.60 -4.17 -6.24
CA SER A 13 -4.74 -5.19 -5.60
C SER A 13 -5.47 -6.45 -5.17
N LYS A 14 -6.64 -6.74 -5.77
CA LYS A 14 -7.49 -7.85 -5.36
C LYS A 14 -6.76 -9.20 -5.39
N ASN A 15 -6.13 -9.57 -6.51
CA ASN A 15 -5.42 -10.85 -6.64
C ASN A 15 -4.28 -11.01 -5.62
N LEU A 16 -3.54 -9.91 -5.35
CA LEU A 16 -2.48 -9.94 -4.35
C LEU A 16 -3.05 -10.09 -2.94
N ALA A 17 -4.13 -9.38 -2.63
CA ALA A 17 -4.79 -9.46 -1.33
C ALA A 17 -5.37 -10.84 -1.06
N GLU A 18 -5.95 -11.50 -2.07
CA GLU A 18 -6.41 -12.89 -2.01
C GLU A 18 -5.26 -13.84 -1.64
N THR A 19 -4.11 -13.71 -2.33
CA THR A 19 -2.91 -14.51 -2.05
C THR A 19 -2.37 -14.25 -0.64
N ILE A 20 -2.38 -13.00 -0.18
CA ILE A 20 -1.95 -12.63 1.18
C ILE A 20 -2.89 -13.26 2.21
N ALA A 21 -4.20 -13.15 2.03
CA ALA A 21 -5.19 -13.69 2.95
C ALA A 21 -5.10 -15.22 3.06
N GLU A 22 -4.97 -15.90 1.92
CA GLU A 22 -4.75 -17.35 1.87
C GLU A 22 -3.50 -17.77 2.65
N LYS A 23 -2.36 -17.12 2.39
CA LYS A 23 -1.10 -17.42 3.10
C LYS A 23 -1.15 -17.06 4.59
N PHE A 24 -1.96 -16.08 4.96
CA PHE A 24 -2.21 -15.73 6.36
C PHE A 24 -3.15 -16.72 7.05
N GLY A 25 -3.83 -17.57 6.28
CA GLY A 25 -4.73 -18.61 6.80
C GLY A 25 -6.13 -18.12 7.15
N GLN A 26 -6.63 -17.09 6.45
CA GLN A 26 -8.00 -16.62 6.61
C GLN A 26 -8.59 -16.13 5.27
N PRO A 27 -9.93 -16.11 5.12
CA PRO A 27 -10.55 -15.57 3.92
C PRO A 27 -10.32 -14.06 3.81
N LEU A 28 -10.25 -13.56 2.57
CA LEU A 28 -10.31 -12.14 2.30
C LEU A 28 -11.68 -11.59 2.74
N GLY A 29 -11.70 -10.42 3.35
CA GLY A 29 -12.93 -9.74 3.74
C GLY A 29 -13.67 -9.19 2.51
N ASN A 30 -15.00 -9.09 2.61
CA ASN A 30 -15.85 -8.63 1.53
C ASN A 30 -15.91 -7.10 1.50
N THR A 31 -15.75 -6.56 0.29
CA THR A 31 -15.88 -5.13 -0.01
C THR A 31 -16.69 -4.95 -1.29
N SER A 32 -17.41 -3.86 -1.41
CA SER A 32 -18.09 -3.44 -2.63
C SER A 32 -17.76 -1.99 -2.96
N VAL A 33 -17.88 -1.63 -4.23
CA VAL A 33 -17.72 -0.26 -4.72
C VAL A 33 -18.93 0.10 -5.56
N VAL A 34 -19.63 1.16 -5.18
CA VAL A 34 -20.71 1.74 -5.96
C VAL A 34 -20.13 2.87 -6.80
N TYR A 35 -20.44 2.89 -8.10
CA TYR A 35 -20.06 3.98 -9.00
C TYR A 35 -21.29 4.80 -9.34
N PHE A 36 -21.14 6.12 -9.24
CA PHE A 36 -22.16 7.10 -9.59
C PHE A 36 -22.05 7.53 -11.06
N SER A 37 -23.12 8.09 -11.58
CA SER A 37 -23.20 8.47 -13.01
C SER A 37 -22.24 9.58 -13.43
N ASP A 38 -21.78 10.37 -12.48
CA ASP A 38 -20.81 11.47 -12.67
C ASP A 38 -19.34 10.99 -12.57
N GLY A 39 -19.11 9.71 -12.23
CA GLY A 39 -17.80 9.11 -12.09
C GLY A 39 -17.27 9.07 -10.66
N GLU A 40 -17.98 9.61 -9.69
CA GLU A 40 -17.67 9.38 -8.27
C GLU A 40 -17.88 7.91 -7.89
N PHE A 41 -17.25 7.47 -6.81
CA PHE A 41 -17.40 6.11 -6.30
C PHE A 41 -17.36 6.06 -4.79
N GLU A 42 -18.05 5.06 -4.23
CA GLU A 42 -18.16 4.82 -2.79
C GLU A 42 -17.78 3.38 -2.47
N PRO A 43 -16.56 3.15 -1.90
CA PRO A 43 -16.18 1.84 -1.40
C PRO A 43 -16.80 1.58 -0.02
N SER A 44 -17.17 0.33 0.24
CA SER A 44 -17.72 -0.11 1.52
C SER A 44 -17.17 -1.44 1.99
N PHE A 45 -17.20 -1.68 3.29
CA PHE A 45 -16.98 -2.99 3.89
C PHE A 45 -18.33 -3.69 4.05
N ASP A 46 -18.51 -4.86 3.45
CA ASP A 46 -19.77 -5.62 3.49
C ASP A 46 -19.88 -6.47 4.76
N GLU A 47 -18.99 -6.25 5.71
CA GLU A 47 -18.94 -6.91 7.01
C GLU A 47 -18.43 -5.96 8.11
N THR A 48 -18.73 -6.27 9.37
CA THR A 48 -18.29 -5.42 10.48
C THR A 48 -16.77 -5.44 10.65
N VAL A 49 -16.18 -4.25 10.79
CA VAL A 49 -14.76 -4.05 11.12
C VAL A 49 -14.55 -3.51 12.54
N ARG A 50 -15.63 -3.34 13.30
CA ARG A 50 -15.59 -2.78 14.66
C ARG A 50 -14.65 -3.57 15.57
N GLY A 51 -13.70 -2.88 16.17
CA GLY A 51 -12.72 -3.46 17.10
C GLY A 51 -11.69 -4.41 16.45
N CYS A 52 -11.65 -4.48 15.11
CA CYS A 52 -10.71 -5.32 14.38
C CYS A 52 -9.42 -4.58 14.05
N ASN A 53 -8.30 -5.33 13.91
CA ASN A 53 -7.13 -4.88 13.18
C ASN A 53 -7.42 -5.04 11.69
N VAL A 54 -7.56 -3.94 10.97
CA VAL A 54 -7.92 -3.90 9.55
C VAL A 54 -6.68 -3.67 8.71
N PHE A 55 -6.44 -4.54 7.73
CA PHE A 55 -5.42 -4.40 6.71
C PHE A 55 -6.11 -4.13 5.38
N ILE A 56 -5.78 -3.02 4.73
CA ILE A 56 -6.32 -2.66 3.41
C ILE A 56 -5.18 -2.75 2.40
N VAL A 57 -5.28 -3.67 1.46
CA VAL A 57 -4.26 -3.92 0.43
C VAL A 57 -4.63 -3.14 -0.83
N GLN A 58 -3.82 -2.14 -1.18
CA GLN A 58 -4.02 -1.32 -2.37
C GLN A 58 -2.71 -0.73 -2.88
N SER A 59 -2.28 -1.11 -4.05
CA SER A 59 -1.28 -0.35 -4.82
C SER A 59 -1.90 0.93 -5.37
N THR A 60 -1.11 2.00 -5.43
CA THR A 60 -1.59 3.32 -5.86
C THR A 60 -0.94 3.82 -7.16
N PRO A 61 -0.82 2.99 -8.23
CA PRO A 61 -0.44 3.48 -9.55
C PRO A 61 -1.56 4.39 -10.12
N PRO A 62 -1.29 5.14 -11.19
CA PRO A 62 -2.37 5.79 -11.95
C PRO A 62 -3.43 4.77 -12.41
N PRO A 63 -4.71 5.16 -12.45
CA PRO A 63 -5.25 6.50 -12.21
C PRO A 63 -5.24 6.88 -10.73
N SER A 64 -5.40 8.17 -10.42
CA SER A 64 -5.42 8.70 -9.04
C SER A 64 -6.55 8.13 -8.18
N ASP A 65 -7.56 7.56 -8.80
CA ASP A 65 -8.69 6.88 -8.15
C ASP A 65 -8.22 5.73 -7.23
N ASN A 66 -7.13 5.05 -7.60
CA ASN A 66 -6.53 4.03 -6.73
C ASN A 66 -6.07 4.58 -5.38
N LEU A 67 -5.54 5.81 -5.35
CA LEU A 67 -5.20 6.48 -4.10
C LEU A 67 -6.47 6.97 -3.40
N MET A 68 -7.42 7.54 -4.14
CA MET A 68 -8.67 8.04 -3.57
C MET A 68 -9.49 6.89 -2.94
N GLU A 69 -9.60 5.75 -3.60
CA GLU A 69 -10.27 4.56 -3.05
C GLU A 69 -9.65 4.12 -1.73
N LEU A 70 -8.31 4.07 -1.64
CA LEU A 70 -7.62 3.75 -0.40
C LEU A 70 -7.94 4.75 0.71
N LEU A 71 -7.96 6.06 0.41
CA LEU A 71 -8.30 7.10 1.39
C LEU A 71 -9.73 6.94 1.91
N LEU A 72 -10.68 6.70 1.01
CA LEU A 72 -12.09 6.47 1.37
C LEU A 72 -12.27 5.21 2.22
N MET A 73 -11.57 4.12 1.89
CA MET A 73 -11.61 2.89 2.70
C MET A 73 -11.02 3.10 4.10
N ILE A 74 -9.93 3.85 4.23
CA ILE A 74 -9.34 4.19 5.53
C ILE A 74 -10.35 5.00 6.37
N ASP A 75 -10.98 6.02 5.80
CA ASP A 75 -12.00 6.82 6.49
C ASP A 75 -13.21 5.97 6.88
N ALA A 76 -13.68 5.10 5.99
CA ALA A 76 -14.78 4.17 6.28
C ALA A 76 -14.44 3.22 7.45
N ALA A 77 -13.24 2.64 7.48
CA ALA A 77 -12.79 1.77 8.57
C ALA A 77 -12.72 2.52 9.90
N LYS A 78 -12.21 3.75 9.89
CA LYS A 78 -12.16 4.64 11.06
C LYS A 78 -13.54 4.96 11.59
N ARG A 79 -14.49 5.35 10.72
CA ARG A 79 -15.89 5.64 11.09
C ARG A 79 -16.62 4.39 11.59
N ALA A 80 -16.27 3.20 11.07
CA ALA A 80 -16.79 1.93 11.52
C ALA A 80 -16.13 1.42 12.82
N SER A 81 -15.30 2.24 13.48
CA SER A 81 -14.62 1.95 14.74
C SER A 81 -13.69 0.74 14.67
N ALA A 82 -12.92 0.59 13.58
CA ALA A 82 -11.79 -0.31 13.55
C ALA A 82 -10.82 0.01 14.70
N TYR A 83 -10.19 -1.01 15.28
CA TYR A 83 -9.24 -0.82 16.38
C TYR A 83 -7.92 -0.23 15.87
N LYS A 84 -7.44 -0.75 14.74
CA LYS A 84 -6.22 -0.29 14.08
C LYS A 84 -6.35 -0.48 12.57
N ILE A 85 -5.86 0.49 11.80
CA ILE A 85 -5.93 0.49 10.34
C ILE A 85 -4.50 0.49 9.78
N THR A 86 -4.15 -0.55 9.04
CA THR A 86 -2.87 -0.67 8.33
C THR A 86 -3.12 -0.63 6.82
N ALA A 87 -2.55 0.35 6.14
CA ALA A 87 -2.55 0.39 4.69
C ALA A 87 -1.35 -0.40 4.16
N VAL A 88 -1.62 -1.44 3.39
CA VAL A 88 -0.60 -2.26 2.70
C VAL A 88 -0.53 -1.76 1.26
N ILE A 89 0.53 -1.03 0.95
CA ILE A 89 0.71 -0.32 -0.33
C ILE A 89 1.95 -0.88 -1.04
N PRO A 90 1.82 -2.00 -1.77
CA PRO A 90 2.98 -2.62 -2.44
C PRO A 90 3.65 -1.68 -3.44
N TYR A 91 2.88 -0.89 -4.17
CA TYR A 91 3.37 0.19 -5.01
C TYR A 91 2.84 1.53 -4.50
N PHE A 92 3.74 2.36 -3.96
CA PHE A 92 3.42 3.71 -3.49
C PHE A 92 3.52 4.71 -4.65
N GLY A 93 2.38 5.17 -5.13
CA GLY A 93 2.30 6.17 -6.20
C GLY A 93 2.87 7.53 -5.79
N TYR A 94 3.24 8.34 -6.77
CA TYR A 94 3.88 9.65 -6.60
C TYR A 94 5.24 9.63 -5.88
N ALA A 95 5.79 8.46 -5.52
CA ALA A 95 7.06 8.31 -4.84
C ALA A 95 8.25 8.97 -5.57
N ARG A 96 8.21 9.07 -6.92
CA ARG A 96 9.23 9.77 -7.72
C ARG A 96 9.25 11.29 -7.51
N GLN A 97 8.21 11.85 -6.85
CA GLN A 97 8.12 13.26 -6.50
C GLN A 97 8.51 13.46 -5.02
N ASP A 98 9.68 12.93 -4.63
CA ASP A 98 10.21 12.97 -3.26
C ASP A 98 10.93 14.27 -2.92
N LYS A 99 11.27 15.06 -3.93
CA LYS A 99 11.99 16.34 -3.82
C LYS A 99 11.60 17.30 -4.94
N LYS A 100 11.94 18.57 -4.74
CA LYS A 100 11.78 19.59 -5.80
C LYS A 100 12.95 19.51 -6.77
N GLY A 101 12.72 19.01 -7.98
CA GLY A 101 13.70 19.00 -9.07
C GLY A 101 13.85 20.38 -9.76
N LYS A 102 12.87 21.29 -9.59
CA LYS A 102 12.85 22.66 -10.13
C LYS A 102 11.95 23.55 -9.26
N PRO A 103 12.03 24.88 -9.40
CA PRO A 103 11.12 25.78 -8.71
C PRO A 103 9.64 25.52 -9.02
N ARG A 104 8.76 25.78 -8.05
CA ARG A 104 7.29 25.77 -8.20
C ARG A 104 6.69 24.42 -8.57
N VAL A 105 7.30 23.31 -8.14
CA VAL A 105 6.76 21.95 -8.25
C VAL A 105 6.37 21.41 -6.85
N PRO A 106 5.43 20.48 -6.78
CA PRO A 106 5.06 19.83 -5.53
C PRO A 106 6.13 18.86 -5.04
N ILE A 107 5.97 18.39 -3.80
CA ILE A 107 6.55 17.15 -3.28
C ILE A 107 5.38 16.16 -3.14
N GLY A 108 5.03 15.49 -4.24
CA GLY A 108 3.83 14.63 -4.31
C GLY A 108 3.85 13.47 -3.34
N ALA A 109 5.03 12.90 -3.08
CA ALA A 109 5.19 11.84 -2.08
C ALA A 109 4.81 12.30 -0.66
N LYS A 110 5.20 13.53 -0.26
CA LYS A 110 4.80 14.09 1.04
C LYS A 110 3.31 14.40 1.08
N LEU A 111 2.74 14.90 -0.01
CA LEU A 111 1.30 15.15 -0.08
C LEU A 111 0.51 13.86 0.10
N ALA A 112 0.86 12.78 -0.63
CA ALA A 112 0.21 11.49 -0.49
C ALA A 112 0.33 10.92 0.92
N ALA A 113 1.51 11.02 1.55
CA ALA A 113 1.72 10.61 2.94
C ALA A 113 0.83 11.39 3.92
N ASN A 114 0.70 12.70 3.74
CA ASN A 114 -0.16 13.55 4.58
C ASN A 114 -1.64 13.19 4.41
N LEU A 115 -2.11 12.91 3.19
CA LEU A 115 -3.49 12.50 2.93
C LEU A 115 -3.82 11.17 3.61
N LEU A 116 -2.94 10.18 3.54
CA LEU A 116 -3.10 8.89 4.22
C LEU A 116 -3.18 9.07 5.74
N THR A 117 -2.32 9.89 6.31
CA THR A 117 -2.35 10.23 7.74
C THR A 117 -3.65 10.94 8.12
N ALA A 118 -4.09 11.92 7.33
CA ALA A 118 -5.32 12.66 7.56
C ALA A 118 -6.57 11.77 7.47
N ALA A 119 -6.59 10.80 6.55
CA ALA A 119 -7.67 9.81 6.46
C ALA A 119 -7.76 8.94 7.71
N GLY A 120 -6.66 8.78 8.46
CA GLY A 120 -6.65 8.11 9.76
C GLY A 120 -6.01 6.73 9.77
N VAL A 121 -5.05 6.47 8.87
CA VAL A 121 -4.23 5.27 8.92
C VAL A 121 -3.34 5.27 10.17
N ASP A 122 -3.14 4.11 10.79
CA ASP A 122 -2.27 3.95 11.97
C ASP A 122 -0.89 3.39 11.61
N ARG A 123 -0.74 2.74 10.46
CA ARG A 123 0.50 2.14 9.98
C ARG A 123 0.49 1.99 8.47
N ILE A 124 1.66 2.14 7.86
CA ILE A 124 1.89 1.86 6.45
C ILE A 124 2.81 0.64 6.32
N MET A 125 2.47 -0.27 5.41
CA MET A 125 3.38 -1.31 4.92
C MET A 125 3.59 -1.07 3.43
N THR A 126 4.84 -0.99 2.99
CA THR A 126 5.16 -0.72 1.58
C THR A 126 6.41 -1.47 1.14
N MET A 127 6.65 -1.54 -0.17
CA MET A 127 7.79 -2.24 -0.74
C MET A 127 8.55 -1.34 -1.72
N ASP A 128 9.88 -1.41 -1.68
CA ASP A 128 10.81 -0.75 -2.63
C ASP A 128 10.43 0.71 -2.93
N LEU A 129 10.32 1.53 -1.91
CA LEU A 129 10.12 2.98 -2.09
C LEU A 129 11.16 3.55 -3.07
N HIS A 130 10.75 4.50 -3.90
CA HIS A 130 11.65 5.16 -4.86
C HIS A 130 12.92 5.71 -4.19
N ALA A 131 12.79 6.21 -2.96
CA ALA A 131 13.87 6.67 -2.11
C ALA A 131 13.55 6.34 -0.65
N ASP A 132 14.52 5.79 0.08
CA ASP A 132 14.31 5.29 1.45
C ASP A 132 13.86 6.39 2.43
N GLN A 133 14.29 7.63 2.21
CA GLN A 133 13.92 8.78 3.05
C GLN A 133 12.42 9.14 2.98
N ILE A 134 11.66 8.61 2.01
CA ILE A 134 10.20 8.80 1.95
C ILE A 134 9.52 8.24 3.21
N GLN A 135 10.12 7.26 3.89
CA GLN A 135 9.64 6.78 5.19
C GLN A 135 9.45 7.92 6.19
N GLY A 136 10.33 8.91 6.16
CA GLY A 136 10.27 10.10 7.02
C GLY A 136 9.17 11.10 6.64
N PHE A 137 8.40 10.86 5.58
CA PHE A 137 7.28 11.73 5.20
C PHE A 137 6.00 11.39 5.95
N PHE A 138 5.93 10.20 6.54
CA PHE A 138 4.77 9.73 7.28
C PHE A 138 4.89 10.10 8.76
N GLU A 139 3.78 10.48 9.37
CA GLU A 139 3.67 10.72 10.82
C GLU A 139 3.25 9.44 11.59
N VAL A 140 3.14 8.32 10.88
CA VAL A 140 2.81 7.00 11.41
C VAL A 140 3.93 6.01 11.11
N PRO A 141 4.04 4.90 11.87
CA PRO A 141 5.04 3.87 11.59
C PRO A 141 4.95 3.32 10.17
N VAL A 142 6.12 3.12 9.55
CA VAL A 142 6.25 2.57 8.19
C VAL A 142 7.07 1.29 8.24
N ASP A 143 6.52 0.20 7.72
CA ASP A 143 7.25 -1.04 7.45
C ASP A 143 7.66 -1.01 5.97
N HIS A 144 8.92 -0.64 5.71
CA HIS A 144 9.49 -0.62 4.37
C HIS A 144 10.16 -1.97 4.09
N MET A 145 9.55 -2.77 3.22
CA MET A 145 10.04 -4.07 2.81
C MET A 145 10.85 -3.96 1.51
N PHE A 146 11.77 -4.92 1.31
CA PHE A 146 12.60 -4.99 0.12
C PHE A 146 12.32 -6.28 -0.65
N ALA A 147 11.98 -6.17 -1.93
CA ALA A 147 11.73 -7.32 -2.81
C ALA A 147 12.99 -8.18 -3.03
N SER A 148 14.18 -7.62 -2.76
CA SER A 148 15.44 -8.39 -2.77
C SER A 148 15.39 -9.62 -1.85
N THR A 149 14.65 -9.58 -0.75
CA THR A 149 14.44 -10.73 0.15
C THR A 149 13.72 -11.90 -0.53
N LEU A 150 12.94 -11.61 -1.58
CA LEU A 150 12.25 -12.62 -2.40
C LEU A 150 13.09 -13.01 -3.62
N PHE A 151 13.70 -12.03 -4.31
CA PHE A 151 14.47 -12.27 -5.53
C PHE A 151 15.76 -13.04 -5.28
N ILE A 152 16.48 -12.76 -4.20
CA ILE A 152 17.76 -13.44 -3.90
C ILE A 152 17.58 -14.95 -3.73
N PRO A 153 16.64 -15.47 -2.89
CA PRO A 153 16.42 -16.91 -2.79
C PRO A 153 15.93 -17.53 -4.11
N TYR A 154 15.06 -16.82 -4.83
CA TYR A 154 14.57 -17.29 -6.13
C TYR A 154 15.70 -17.45 -7.15
N ILE A 155 16.54 -16.43 -7.34
CA ILE A 155 17.66 -16.46 -8.26
C ILE A 155 18.65 -17.59 -7.87
N LYS A 156 18.94 -17.75 -6.58
CA LYS A 156 19.78 -18.84 -6.08
C LYS A 156 19.19 -20.21 -6.40
N SER A 157 17.88 -20.37 -6.37
CA SER A 157 17.20 -21.63 -6.69
C SER A 157 17.35 -22.05 -8.15
N LEU A 158 17.56 -21.06 -9.06
CA LEU A 158 17.77 -21.31 -10.49
C LEU A 158 19.13 -21.98 -10.81
N LYS A 159 20.10 -22.00 -9.86
CA LYS A 159 21.43 -22.62 -9.98
C LYS A 159 22.17 -22.21 -11.26
N LEU A 160 22.09 -20.94 -11.65
CA LEU A 160 22.74 -20.39 -12.83
C LEU A 160 24.28 -20.42 -12.68
N GLY A 161 25.00 -20.95 -13.66
CA GLY A 161 26.46 -21.11 -13.60
C GLY A 161 27.22 -19.78 -13.74
N ASN A 162 26.76 -18.88 -14.62
CA ASN A 162 27.36 -17.56 -14.87
C ASN A 162 26.27 -16.49 -14.68
N LEU A 163 26.12 -16.01 -13.46
CA LEU A 163 25.12 -15.00 -13.12
C LEU A 163 25.75 -13.60 -13.23
N CYS A 164 25.09 -12.72 -13.98
CA CYS A 164 25.35 -11.29 -13.98
C CYS A 164 24.09 -10.55 -13.57
N VAL A 165 24.22 -9.60 -12.64
CA VAL A 165 23.13 -8.69 -12.24
C VAL A 165 23.47 -7.30 -12.74
N ALA A 166 22.57 -6.70 -13.52
CA ALA A 166 22.74 -5.37 -14.07
C ALA A 166 21.66 -4.42 -13.57
N SER A 167 22.06 -3.19 -13.27
CA SER A 167 21.12 -2.10 -12.98
C SER A 167 21.02 -1.17 -14.19
N PRO A 168 19.82 -0.70 -14.57
CA PRO A 168 19.63 0.21 -15.69
C PRO A 168 20.22 1.61 -15.43
N ASP A 169 20.36 1.99 -14.15
CA ASP A 169 20.90 3.28 -13.73
C ASP A 169 21.55 3.23 -12.34
N MET A 170 22.23 4.30 -11.97
CA MET A 170 22.89 4.42 -10.67
C MET A 170 21.90 4.45 -9.48
N GLY A 171 20.67 4.86 -9.70
CA GLY A 171 19.63 4.86 -8.68
C GLY A 171 19.16 3.45 -8.31
N GLY A 172 19.17 2.53 -9.28
CA GLY A 172 18.78 1.13 -9.10
C GLY A 172 19.86 0.24 -8.44
N THR A 173 21.13 0.69 -8.39
CA THR A 173 22.24 -0.14 -7.89
C THR A 173 22.16 -0.51 -6.40
N LYS A 174 21.32 0.17 -5.63
CA LYS A 174 21.13 -0.09 -4.20
C LYS A 174 20.03 -1.12 -3.89
N ARG A 175 19.30 -1.56 -4.91
CA ARG A 175 18.16 -2.48 -4.79
C ARG A 175 18.45 -3.92 -5.07
#